data_a773997087271f3d43e5d91eb857d6d1
#
_entry.id   a773997087271f3d43e5d91eb857d6d1
#
_cell.length_a   1.000
_cell.length_b   1.000
_cell.length_c   1.000
_cell.angle_alpha   90.00
_cell.angle_beta   90.00
_cell.angle_gamma   90.00
#
_symmetry.space_group_name_H-M   'P 1'
#
loop_
_entity.id
_entity.type
_entity.pdbx_description
1 polymer ?
#
loop_
_entity_poly.entity_id
_entity_poly.type
_entity_poly.pdbx_seq_one_letter_code
_entity_poly.pdbx_strand_id
1 'polypeptide(L)'
;SGKPHSERKKAPLPTREQLLEYLSSTTEKVGKREIARAFNIRGEDRIALKALLSELATQGAIVGNRKAVKPRGKLPPVGVLEIIARDDEGELVAVPTNWEASEGERPKILVQVARRGIGPDGDGALAIGDRILARIARIRDTDPFGYAHEAEPIKRLPRERKRLLGIFRASKR
;
A
#
# COMPACT_ATOMS: atom_id res chain seq x y z
N SER A 1 0.05 44.26 34.26
CA SER A 1 -0.92 43.64 33.33
C SER A 1 -0.31 42.43 32.65
N GLY A 2 -0.26 41.32 33.39
CA GLY A 2 0.15 40.03 32.84
C GLY A 2 -0.97 39.43 32.00
N LYS A 3 -0.76 39.31 30.70
CA LYS A 3 -1.62 38.49 29.86
C LYS A 3 -1.45 37.03 30.27
N PRO A 4 -2.53 36.26 30.54
CA PRO A 4 -2.40 34.86 30.83
C PRO A 4 -1.83 34.17 29.59
N HIS A 5 -0.71 33.49 29.78
CA HIS A 5 -0.25 32.51 28.82
C HIS A 5 -1.34 31.45 28.72
N SER A 6 -2.08 31.46 27.60
CA SER A 6 -2.99 30.36 27.30
C SER A 6 -2.14 29.11 27.23
N GLU A 7 -2.26 28.24 28.21
CA GLU A 7 -1.79 26.88 28.15
C GLU A 7 -2.40 26.25 26.93
N ARG A 8 -1.63 26.24 25.82
CA ARG A 8 -2.02 25.50 24.64
C ARG A 8 -2.03 24.03 25.03
N LYS A 9 -3.21 23.49 25.19
CA LYS A 9 -3.42 22.07 25.46
C LYS A 9 -2.52 21.27 24.50
N LYS A 10 -1.52 20.62 25.09
CA LYS A 10 -0.61 19.72 24.40
C LYS A 10 -1.47 18.61 23.80
N ALA A 11 -1.46 18.45 22.47
CA ALA A 11 -2.21 17.38 21.83
C ALA A 11 -1.65 16.04 22.35
N PRO A 12 -2.49 15.13 22.85
CA PRO A 12 -2.00 13.84 23.32
C PRO A 12 -1.36 13.07 22.15
N LEU A 13 -0.29 12.34 22.45
CA LEU A 13 0.30 11.42 21.46
C LEU A 13 -0.76 10.40 21.01
N PRO A 14 -0.79 10.05 19.72
CA PRO A 14 -1.68 9.01 19.25
C PRO A 14 -1.36 7.67 19.92
N THR A 15 -2.41 6.91 20.21
CA THR A 15 -2.23 5.54 20.66
C THR A 15 -1.72 4.67 19.49
N ARG A 16 -1.21 3.50 19.83
CA ARG A 16 -0.78 2.50 18.84
C ARG A 16 -1.90 2.20 17.83
N GLU A 17 -3.10 1.97 18.34
CA GLU A 17 -4.29 1.67 17.55
C GLU A 17 -4.67 2.81 16.61
N GLN A 18 -4.69 4.03 17.10
CA GLN A 18 -4.98 5.23 16.31
C GLN A 18 -3.97 5.42 15.19
N LEU A 19 -2.68 5.18 15.46
CA LEU A 19 -1.63 5.29 14.46
C LEU A 19 -1.77 4.22 13.38
N LEU A 20 -2.02 2.98 13.75
CA LEU A 20 -2.21 1.88 12.81
C LEU A 20 -3.47 2.06 11.97
N GLU A 21 -4.55 2.54 12.56
CA GLU A 21 -5.80 2.87 11.86
C GLU A 21 -5.57 3.99 10.83
N TYR A 22 -4.89 5.06 11.22
CA TYR A 22 -4.55 6.16 10.32
C TYR A 22 -3.71 5.68 9.14
N LEU A 23 -2.65 4.90 9.38
CA LEU A 23 -1.80 4.34 8.34
C LEU A 23 -2.56 3.35 7.42
N SER A 24 -3.56 2.66 7.95
CA SER A 24 -4.39 1.71 7.18
C SER A 24 -5.41 2.42 6.30
N SER A 25 -5.91 3.56 6.73
CA SER A 25 -6.94 4.34 6.01
C SER A 25 -6.37 5.29 4.96
N THR A 26 -5.07 5.58 5.03
CA THR A 26 -4.43 6.53 4.13
C THR A 26 -3.93 5.85 2.87
N THR A 27 -4.30 6.40 1.71
CA THR A 27 -3.91 5.90 0.38
C THR A 27 -2.57 6.44 -0.10
N GLU A 28 -2.12 7.55 0.49
CA GLU A 28 -0.88 8.24 0.11
C GLU A 28 0.31 7.70 0.90
N LYS A 29 1.50 8.00 0.40
CA LYS A 29 2.74 7.74 1.14
C LYS A 29 2.79 8.63 2.38
N VAL A 30 2.68 8.05 3.54
CA VAL A 30 2.71 8.74 4.82
C VAL A 30 4.06 8.52 5.49
N GLY A 31 4.82 9.58 5.63
CA GLY A 31 6.05 9.58 6.40
C GLY A 31 5.85 10.15 7.81
N LYS A 32 6.93 10.20 8.56
CA LYS A 32 6.91 10.74 9.94
C LYS A 32 6.39 12.18 10.03
N ARG A 33 6.66 13.02 9.00
CA ARG A 33 6.21 14.42 8.98
C ARG A 33 4.70 14.52 8.81
N GLU A 34 4.13 13.70 7.93
CA GLU A 34 2.70 13.64 7.66
C GLU A 34 1.95 13.14 8.88
N ILE A 35 2.47 12.12 9.58
CA ILE A 35 1.92 11.63 10.84
C ILE A 35 1.93 12.75 11.90
N ALA A 36 3.07 13.42 12.08
CA ALA A 36 3.18 14.51 13.04
C ALA A 36 2.20 15.65 12.74
N ARG A 37 1.96 15.94 11.47
CA ARG A 37 0.99 16.96 11.03
C ARG A 37 -0.45 16.50 11.27
N ALA A 38 -0.79 15.27 10.93
CA ALA A 38 -2.14 14.73 11.11
C ALA A 38 -2.58 14.69 12.58
N PHE A 39 -1.67 14.36 13.48
CA PHE A 39 -1.93 14.32 14.93
C PHE A 39 -1.51 15.59 15.66
N ASN A 40 -1.18 16.66 14.93
CA ASN A 40 -0.75 17.95 15.50
C ASN A 40 0.41 17.85 16.51
N ILE A 41 1.35 16.93 16.27
CA ILE A 41 2.50 16.66 17.13
C ILE A 41 3.60 17.69 16.86
N ARG A 42 4.02 18.41 17.90
CA ARG A 42 5.01 19.48 17.80
C ARG A 42 6.10 19.33 18.85
N GLY A 43 7.22 20.00 18.62
CA GLY A 43 8.30 20.11 19.61
C GLY A 43 8.84 18.75 20.07
N GLU A 44 8.97 18.61 21.37
CA GLU A 44 9.50 17.42 22.04
C GLU A 44 8.66 16.15 21.80
N ASP A 45 7.36 16.30 21.54
CA ASP A 45 6.46 15.16 21.28
C ASP A 45 6.82 14.43 20.00
N ARG A 46 7.58 15.06 19.08
CA ARG A 46 8.15 14.39 17.90
C ARG A 46 9.19 13.33 18.27
N ILE A 47 9.87 13.50 19.39
CA ILE A 47 10.82 12.50 19.91
C ILE A 47 10.04 11.28 20.38
N ALA A 48 8.95 11.49 21.11
CA ALA A 48 8.09 10.41 21.57
C ALA A 48 7.40 9.69 20.39
N LEU A 49 6.97 10.42 19.34
CA LEU A 49 6.47 9.81 18.11
C LEU A 49 7.54 8.94 17.44
N LYS A 50 8.78 9.41 17.37
CA LYS A 50 9.89 8.63 16.82
C LYS A 50 10.11 7.33 17.59
N ALA A 51 10.06 7.39 18.92
CA ALA A 51 10.19 6.22 19.78
C ALA A 51 9.04 5.24 19.56
N LEU A 52 7.80 5.71 19.46
CA LEU A 52 6.62 4.89 19.18
C LEU A 52 6.72 4.20 17.80
N LEU A 53 7.11 4.92 16.76
CA LEU A 53 7.32 4.36 15.43
C LEU A 53 8.45 3.32 15.41
N SER A 54 9.54 3.57 16.13
CA SER A 54 10.65 2.62 16.28
C SER A 54 10.21 1.35 16.99
N GLU A 55 9.43 1.47 18.04
CA GLU A 55 8.87 0.33 18.79
C GLU A 55 7.93 -0.51 17.91
N LEU A 56 7.02 0.14 17.18
CA LEU A 56 6.11 -0.55 16.26
C LEU A 56 6.86 -1.26 15.12
N ALA A 57 7.94 -0.67 14.62
CA ALA A 57 8.79 -1.29 13.62
C ALA A 57 9.54 -2.52 14.18
N THR A 58 10.07 -2.41 15.39
CA THR A 58 10.74 -3.53 16.09
C THR A 58 9.78 -4.68 16.36
N GLN A 59 8.55 -4.39 16.74
CA GLN A 59 7.48 -5.38 16.93
C GLN A 59 6.94 -5.95 15.62
N GLY A 60 7.36 -5.42 14.47
CA GLY A 60 6.88 -5.81 13.15
C GLY A 60 5.45 -5.38 12.83
N ALA A 61 4.88 -4.42 13.56
CA ALA A 61 3.55 -3.90 13.29
C ALA A 61 3.50 -2.93 12.09
N ILE A 62 4.61 -2.25 11.83
CA ILE A 62 4.79 -1.35 10.68
C ILE A 62 6.07 -1.68 9.92
N VAL A 63 6.08 -1.34 8.64
CA VAL A 63 7.25 -1.43 7.76
C VAL A 63 7.43 -0.13 7.01
N GLY A 64 8.62 0.13 6.51
CA GLY A 64 8.91 1.31 5.73
C GLY A 64 10.12 2.10 6.22
N ASN A 65 10.20 3.34 5.78
CA ASN A 65 11.29 4.25 6.08
C ASN A 65 10.78 5.64 6.51
N ARG A 66 11.69 6.61 6.68
CA ARG A 66 11.31 7.96 7.10
C ARG A 66 10.28 8.66 6.20
N LYS A 67 10.21 8.29 4.92
CA LYS A 67 9.35 8.93 3.90
C LYS A 67 8.05 8.19 3.67
N ALA A 68 8.00 6.91 4.02
CA ALA A 68 6.81 6.09 3.85
C ALA A 68 6.75 4.99 4.90
N VAL A 69 5.72 4.99 5.70
CA VAL A 69 5.42 4.02 6.75
C VAL A 69 4.07 3.40 6.44
N LYS A 70 3.95 2.10 6.58
CA LYS A 70 2.67 1.38 6.40
C LYS A 70 2.53 0.26 7.42
N PRO A 71 1.31 -0.18 7.76
CA PRO A 71 1.09 -1.36 8.57
C PRO A 71 1.64 -2.60 7.84
N ARG A 72 2.26 -3.50 8.59
CA ARG A 72 2.77 -4.75 8.05
C ARG A 72 1.63 -5.66 7.59
N GLY A 73 1.79 -6.27 6.41
CA GLY A 73 0.85 -7.25 5.88
C GLY A 73 -0.53 -6.71 5.54
N LYS A 74 -0.74 -5.39 5.59
CA LYS A 74 -1.99 -4.75 5.19
C LYS A 74 -1.88 -4.17 3.79
N LEU A 75 -2.93 -4.38 3.01
CA LEU A 75 -3.08 -3.80 1.69
C LEU A 75 -3.68 -2.39 1.81
N PRO A 76 -3.19 -1.41 1.02
CA PRO A 76 -3.81 -0.10 0.94
C PRO A 76 -5.19 -0.20 0.27
N PRO A 77 -6.12 0.74 0.52
CA PRO A 77 -7.43 0.75 -0.15
C PRO A 77 -7.35 1.00 -1.66
N VAL A 78 -6.27 1.63 -2.12
CA VAL A 78 -5.94 1.77 -3.55
C VAL A 78 -4.46 1.46 -3.74
N GLY A 79 -4.13 0.61 -4.66
CA GLY A 79 -2.75 0.21 -4.91
C GLY A 79 -2.51 -0.31 -6.32
N VAL A 80 -1.24 -0.49 -6.66
CA VAL A 80 -0.80 -1.07 -7.93
C VAL A 80 -0.67 -2.57 -7.77
N LEU A 81 -1.35 -3.30 -8.62
CA LEU A 81 -1.33 -4.76 -8.69
C LEU A 81 -0.78 -5.24 -10.01
N GLU A 82 -0.14 -6.40 -9.99
CA GLU A 82 0.28 -7.13 -11.18
C GLU A 82 -0.55 -8.41 -11.33
N ILE A 83 -1.11 -8.61 -12.49
CA ILE A 83 -1.88 -9.83 -12.81
C ILE A 83 -0.90 -10.95 -13.07
N ILE A 84 -0.98 -12.00 -12.26
CA ILE A 84 -0.02 -13.13 -12.31
C ILE A 84 -0.60 -14.42 -12.85
N ALA A 85 -1.90 -14.60 -12.74
CA ALA A 85 -2.56 -15.84 -13.11
C ALA A 85 -4.03 -15.65 -13.47
N ARG A 86 -4.60 -16.70 -14.00
CA ARG A 86 -6.03 -16.88 -14.12
C ARG A 86 -6.37 -18.16 -13.37
N ASP A 87 -7.40 -18.13 -12.54
CA ASP A 87 -7.79 -19.32 -11.80
C ASP A 87 -8.60 -20.30 -12.65
N ASP A 88 -9.01 -21.41 -12.06
CA ASP A 88 -9.75 -22.49 -12.77
C ASP A 88 -11.15 -22.03 -13.25
N GLU A 89 -11.68 -20.96 -12.67
CA GLU A 89 -12.96 -20.36 -13.10
C GLU A 89 -12.78 -19.24 -14.14
N GLY A 90 -11.54 -18.93 -14.49
CA GLY A 90 -11.22 -17.90 -15.46
C GLY A 90 -11.10 -16.50 -14.86
N GLU A 91 -11.19 -16.37 -13.55
CA GLU A 91 -11.02 -15.11 -12.84
C GLU A 91 -9.55 -14.72 -12.79
N LEU A 92 -9.28 -13.41 -12.86
CA LEU A 92 -7.92 -12.89 -12.80
C LEU A 92 -7.43 -12.81 -11.36
N VAL A 93 -6.20 -13.25 -11.13
CA VAL A 93 -5.52 -13.19 -9.84
C VAL A 93 -4.33 -12.24 -9.95
N ALA A 94 -4.23 -11.30 -9.02
CA ALA A 94 -3.17 -10.32 -8.95
C ALA A 94 -2.47 -10.33 -7.59
N VAL A 95 -1.29 -9.75 -7.57
CA VAL A 95 -0.50 -9.52 -6.34
C VAL A 95 -0.06 -8.05 -6.27
N PRO A 96 0.14 -7.51 -5.07
CA PRO A 96 0.65 -6.15 -4.93
C PRO A 96 2.08 -6.05 -5.45
N THR A 97 2.38 -5.00 -6.22
CA THR A 97 3.73 -4.75 -6.74
C THR A 97 4.66 -4.18 -5.67
N ASN A 98 4.11 -3.44 -4.72
CA ASN A 98 4.85 -2.84 -3.61
C ASN A 98 4.69 -3.68 -2.35
N TRP A 99 5.32 -4.83 -2.34
CA TRP A 99 5.32 -5.78 -1.22
C TRP A 99 6.73 -6.20 -0.89
N GLU A 100 7.12 -6.07 0.36
CA GLU A 100 8.44 -6.47 0.83
C GLU A 100 8.42 -7.91 1.35
N ALA A 101 9.52 -8.63 1.16
CA ALA A 101 9.66 -9.99 1.66
C ALA A 101 9.49 -10.11 3.17
N SER A 102 9.83 -9.04 3.92
CA SER A 102 9.62 -8.93 5.36
C SER A 102 8.15 -8.94 5.79
N GLU A 103 7.23 -8.66 4.87
CA GLU A 103 5.78 -8.67 5.11
C GLU A 103 5.16 -10.06 5.00
N GLY A 104 5.95 -11.04 4.60
CA GLY A 104 5.51 -12.40 4.37
C GLY A 104 5.19 -12.69 2.90
N GLU A 105 4.40 -13.71 2.65
CA GLU A 105 3.96 -14.08 1.32
C GLU A 105 3.03 -13.00 0.73
N ARG A 106 3.20 -12.72 -0.57
CA ARG A 106 2.32 -11.78 -1.28
C ARG A 106 0.89 -12.28 -1.27
N PRO A 107 -0.08 -11.49 -0.80
CA PRO A 107 -1.47 -11.89 -0.85
C PRO A 107 -1.97 -11.97 -2.29
N LYS A 108 -2.68 -13.04 -2.60
CA LYS A 108 -3.40 -13.20 -3.86
C LYS A 108 -4.72 -12.46 -3.77
N ILE A 109 -4.99 -11.63 -4.76
CA ILE A 109 -6.14 -10.74 -4.82
C ILE A 109 -6.97 -11.10 -6.04
N LEU A 110 -8.27 -11.35 -5.85
CA LEU A 110 -9.19 -11.61 -6.93
C LEU A 110 -9.53 -10.31 -7.65
N VAL A 111 -9.36 -10.26 -8.97
CA VAL A 111 -9.64 -9.05 -9.77
C VAL A 111 -11.03 -9.14 -10.38
N GLN A 112 -11.90 -8.24 -9.95
CA GLN A 112 -13.26 -8.10 -10.49
C GLN A 112 -13.22 -7.26 -11.77
N VAL A 113 -13.43 -7.87 -12.92
CA VAL A 113 -13.44 -7.15 -14.19
C VAL A 113 -14.88 -6.79 -14.57
N ALA A 114 -15.18 -5.51 -14.70
CA ALA A 114 -16.46 -5.07 -15.21
C ALA A 114 -16.63 -5.53 -16.68
N ARG A 115 -17.84 -5.92 -17.05
CA ARG A 115 -18.15 -6.39 -18.42
C ARG A 115 -17.82 -5.40 -19.53
N ARG A 116 -17.63 -4.11 -19.21
CA ARG A 116 -17.35 -3.02 -20.16
C ARG A 116 -15.86 -2.70 -20.34
N GLY A 117 -14.94 -3.48 -19.73
CA GLY A 117 -13.51 -3.16 -19.75
C GLY A 117 -13.12 -2.07 -18.74
N ILE A 118 -11.85 -1.63 -18.79
CA ILE A 118 -11.27 -0.71 -17.82
C ILE A 118 -11.07 0.64 -18.47
N GLY A 119 -11.60 1.68 -17.81
CA GLY A 119 -11.46 3.07 -18.23
C GLY A 119 -12.54 3.54 -19.21
N PRO A 120 -12.55 4.85 -19.51
CA PRO A 120 -13.60 5.47 -20.32
C PRO A 120 -13.65 4.95 -21.76
N ASP A 121 -12.56 4.40 -22.27
CA ASP A 121 -12.44 3.92 -23.64
C ASP A 121 -12.66 2.40 -23.79
N GLY A 122 -12.94 1.69 -22.69
CA GLY A 122 -13.24 0.25 -22.70
C GLY A 122 -12.11 -0.62 -23.27
N ASP A 123 -10.88 -0.13 -23.20
CA ASP A 123 -9.75 -0.64 -23.95
C ASP A 123 -9.21 -1.96 -23.38
N GLY A 124 -9.62 -3.03 -24.02
CA GLY A 124 -8.98 -4.33 -23.96
C GLY A 124 -9.19 -5.17 -22.69
N ALA A 125 -9.22 -6.48 -22.87
CA ALA A 125 -9.20 -7.44 -21.79
C ALA A 125 -7.84 -7.40 -21.07
N LEU A 126 -7.88 -7.47 -19.72
CA LEU A 126 -6.67 -7.63 -18.93
C LEU A 126 -6.02 -8.99 -19.19
N ALA A 127 -4.69 -8.99 -19.25
CA ALA A 127 -3.88 -10.17 -19.46
C ALA A 127 -2.88 -10.39 -18.33
N ILE A 128 -2.39 -11.59 -18.20
CA ILE A 128 -1.29 -11.93 -17.30
C ILE A 128 -0.07 -11.07 -17.64
N GLY A 129 0.53 -10.47 -16.61
CA GLY A 129 1.67 -9.55 -16.75
C GLY A 129 1.26 -8.08 -16.84
N ASP A 130 -0.03 -7.77 -16.93
CA ASP A 130 -0.52 -6.38 -16.89
C ASP A 130 -0.46 -5.83 -15.47
N ARG A 131 -0.16 -4.54 -15.36
CA ARG A 131 -0.21 -3.79 -14.11
C ARG A 131 -1.44 -2.89 -14.12
N ILE A 132 -2.12 -2.85 -12.99
CA ILE A 132 -3.33 -2.07 -12.80
C ILE A 132 -3.25 -1.23 -11.54
N LEU A 133 -3.82 -0.04 -11.59
CA LEU A 133 -4.22 0.68 -10.39
C LEU A 133 -5.62 0.18 -10.03
N ALA A 134 -5.81 -0.29 -8.83
CA ALA A 134 -7.07 -0.89 -8.41
C ALA A 134 -7.47 -0.45 -7.01
N ARG A 135 -8.78 -0.41 -6.78
CA ARG A 135 -9.36 -0.29 -5.46
C ARG A 135 -9.41 -1.67 -4.83
N ILE A 136 -8.83 -1.81 -3.64
CA ILE A 136 -8.69 -3.08 -2.94
C ILE A 136 -9.64 -3.09 -1.76
N ALA A 137 -10.45 -4.13 -1.65
CA ALA A 137 -11.37 -4.34 -0.53
C ALA A 137 -11.17 -5.73 0.05
N ARG A 138 -11.47 -5.87 1.34
CA ARG A 138 -11.51 -7.17 2.00
C ARG A 138 -12.84 -7.84 1.67
N ILE A 139 -12.80 -9.11 1.29
CA ILE A 139 -13.99 -9.92 1.08
C ILE A 139 -14.63 -10.19 2.45
N ARG A 140 -15.90 -9.82 2.60
CA ARG A 140 -16.62 -9.94 3.88
C ARG A 140 -17.06 -11.37 4.17
N ASP A 141 -17.48 -12.07 3.15
CA ASP A 141 -17.85 -13.47 3.22
C ASP A 141 -16.68 -14.34 2.81
N THR A 142 -16.56 -15.50 3.42
CA THR A 142 -15.49 -16.43 3.07
C THR A 142 -15.62 -16.81 1.61
N ASP A 143 -14.66 -16.36 0.80
CA ASP A 143 -14.57 -16.79 -0.59
C ASP A 143 -14.32 -18.30 -0.63
N PRO A 144 -15.12 -19.08 -1.40
CA PRO A 144 -14.94 -20.53 -1.51
C PRO A 144 -13.56 -20.94 -2.03
N PHE A 145 -12.84 -20.05 -2.70
CA PHE A 145 -11.49 -20.28 -3.23
C PHE A 145 -10.36 -19.79 -2.32
N GLY A 146 -10.69 -19.25 -1.14
CA GLY A 146 -9.73 -18.84 -0.14
C GLY A 146 -9.11 -17.46 -0.34
N TYR A 147 -9.65 -16.62 -1.22
CA TYR A 147 -9.20 -15.23 -1.37
C TYR A 147 -9.75 -14.36 -0.23
N ALA A 148 -8.85 -13.59 0.38
CA ALA A 148 -9.22 -12.65 1.46
C ALA A 148 -9.52 -11.24 0.96
N HIS A 149 -9.11 -10.91 -0.27
CA HIS A 149 -9.24 -9.59 -0.87
C HIS A 149 -9.69 -9.68 -2.33
N GLU A 150 -10.45 -8.68 -2.73
CA GLU A 150 -10.85 -8.44 -4.11
C GLU A 150 -10.39 -7.05 -4.55
N ALA A 151 -10.23 -6.85 -5.83
CA ALA A 151 -9.82 -5.59 -6.41
C ALA A 151 -10.67 -5.20 -7.60
N GLU A 152 -11.12 -3.95 -7.62
CA GLU A 152 -11.79 -3.33 -8.77
C GLU A 152 -10.78 -2.49 -9.54
N PRO A 153 -10.49 -2.83 -10.81
CA PRO A 153 -9.55 -2.06 -11.61
C PRO A 153 -10.04 -0.64 -11.88
N ILE A 154 -9.18 0.35 -11.63
CA ILE A 154 -9.44 1.76 -11.91
C ILE A 154 -8.81 2.15 -13.26
N LYS A 155 -7.55 1.73 -13.46
CA LYS A 155 -6.75 2.09 -14.63
C LYS A 155 -5.71 1.04 -14.93
N ARG A 156 -5.52 0.71 -16.22
CA ARG A 156 -4.38 -0.07 -16.68
C ARG A 156 -3.14 0.80 -16.74
N LEU A 157 -2.04 0.32 -16.19
CA LEU A 157 -0.77 1.03 -16.21
C LEU A 157 0.10 0.52 -17.37
N PRO A 158 0.99 1.38 -17.93
CA PRO A 158 1.95 0.95 -18.94
C PRO A 158 2.83 -0.17 -18.40
N ARG A 159 3.15 -1.15 -19.23
CA ARG A 159 4.15 -2.15 -18.90
C ARG A 159 5.51 -1.48 -18.74
N GLU A 160 6.17 -1.69 -17.62
CA GLU A 160 7.57 -1.29 -17.49
C GLU A 160 8.39 -2.05 -18.53
N ARG A 161 8.97 -1.32 -19.47
CA ARG A 161 10.00 -1.89 -20.33
C ARG A 161 11.21 -2.17 -19.47
N LYS A 162 11.40 -3.40 -19.04
CA LYS A 162 12.68 -3.83 -18.49
C LYS A 162 13.71 -3.58 -19.58
N ARG A 163 14.50 -2.52 -19.41
CA ARG A 163 15.70 -2.33 -20.24
C ARG A 163 16.66 -3.46 -19.85
N LEU A 164 16.67 -4.50 -20.65
CA LEU A 164 17.71 -5.49 -20.62
C LEU A 164 18.98 -4.80 -21.18
N LEU A 165 19.87 -4.38 -20.29
CA LEU A 165 21.23 -4.04 -20.65
C LEU A 165 21.96 -5.35 -20.95
N GLY A 166 21.86 -5.80 -22.21
CA GLY A 166 22.68 -6.88 -22.73
C GLY A 166 24.08 -6.34 -23.02
N ILE A 167 25.09 -6.87 -22.33
CA ILE A 167 26.48 -6.65 -22.73
C ILE A 167 26.75 -7.62 -23.88
N PHE A 168 26.83 -7.09 -25.11
CA PHE A 168 27.31 -7.81 -26.26
C PHE A 168 28.83 -7.96 -26.14
N ARG A 169 29.33 -9.15 -25.84
CA ARG A 169 30.73 -9.52 -26.08
C ARG A 169 30.86 -9.99 -27.52
N ALA A 170 31.43 -9.16 -28.37
CA ALA A 170 31.89 -9.61 -29.68
C ALA A 170 33.05 -10.57 -29.46
N SER A 171 32.81 -11.85 -29.73
CA SER A 171 33.88 -12.85 -29.84
C SER A 171 34.60 -12.65 -31.18
N LYS A 172 35.82 -12.12 -31.13
CA LYS A 172 36.73 -12.17 -32.29
C LYS A 172 37.16 -13.65 -32.50
N ARG A 173 36.82 -14.19 -33.62
CA ARG A 173 37.49 -15.39 -34.14
C ARG A 173 38.87 -15.04 -34.66
#